data_7458b2ac6c3bfdd576b44fd626214d2e
#
_entry.id   7458b2ac6c3bfdd576b44fd626214d2e
#
_cell.length_a   1.000
_cell.length_b   1.000
_cell.length_c   1.000
_cell.angle_alpha   90.00
_cell.angle_beta   90.00
_cell.angle_gamma   90.00
#
_symmetry.space_group_name_H-M   'P 1'
#
loop_
_entity.id
_entity.type
_entity.pdbx_description
1 polymer ?
#
loop_
_entity_poly.entity_id
_entity_poly.type
_entity_poly.pdbx_seq_one_letter_code
_entity_poly.pdbx_strand_id
1 'polypeptide(L)'
;MIQLLLRPTNTMDLRKDIEESFENNKEPNPIDFQLEWAIAEKGSIVGVGRSKVSTLLSDLELETQSFDYFDEIALFLHAEHVLSTTKKLPAKNASQIKKALPFALEEGLTEDIEIFHIATDTIKPGSPTRCRIIKHDDLDTWRRPLRDFDIPCDFIAAESDLLEEEVGVC
;
A
#
# COMPACT_ATOMS: atom_id res chain seq x y z
N MET A 1 3.40 2.63 -21.16
CA MET A 1 3.54 2.62 -19.69
C MET A 1 3.79 1.19 -19.27
N ILE A 2 4.90 0.97 -18.59
CA ILE A 2 5.32 -0.31 -18.02
C ILE A 2 5.27 -0.16 -16.51
N GLN A 3 4.53 -1.03 -15.84
CA GLN A 3 4.30 -0.97 -14.40
C GLN A 3 4.83 -2.23 -13.73
N LEU A 4 5.44 -2.08 -12.56
CA LEU A 4 5.77 -3.17 -11.65
C LEU A 4 4.79 -3.14 -10.48
N LEU A 5 4.04 -4.21 -10.32
CA LEU A 5 3.07 -4.39 -9.25
C LEU A 5 3.66 -5.37 -8.24
N LEU A 6 3.76 -4.96 -7.00
CA LEU A 6 4.34 -5.73 -5.90
C LEU A 6 3.27 -6.05 -4.85
N ARG A 7 3.29 -7.26 -4.32
CA ARG A 7 2.40 -7.71 -3.25
C ARG A 7 3.16 -8.60 -2.27
N PRO A 8 3.18 -8.31 -0.97
CA PRO A 8 3.73 -9.20 0.04
C PRO A 8 2.99 -10.54 0.08
N THR A 9 3.70 -11.65 0.28
CA THR A 9 3.06 -13.00 0.31
C THR A 9 2.60 -13.42 1.69
N ASN A 10 3.21 -12.90 2.76
CA ASN A 10 2.89 -13.29 4.12
C ASN A 10 2.96 -12.09 5.07
N THR A 11 1.88 -11.87 5.80
CA THR A 11 1.72 -10.74 6.71
C THR A 11 2.10 -11.07 8.16
N MET A 12 2.03 -12.35 8.56
CA MET A 12 2.26 -12.74 9.95
C MET A 12 3.73 -12.83 10.34
N ASP A 13 4.60 -13.28 9.45
CA ASP A 13 6.02 -13.45 9.75
C ASP A 13 6.74 -12.11 9.90
N LEU A 14 6.35 -11.10 9.15
CA LEU A 14 6.95 -9.76 9.19
C LEU A 14 6.83 -9.07 10.56
N ARG A 15 5.66 -9.13 11.19
CA ARG A 15 5.46 -8.53 12.52
C ARG A 15 6.34 -9.19 13.57
N LYS A 16 6.46 -10.50 13.51
CA LYS A 16 7.26 -11.29 14.45
C LYS A 16 8.75 -10.99 14.32
N ASP A 17 9.25 -10.92 13.08
CA ASP A 17 10.64 -10.59 12.79
C ASP A 17 11.00 -9.16 13.23
N ILE A 18 10.05 -8.22 13.12
CA ILE A 18 10.21 -6.84 13.59
C ILE A 18 10.22 -6.77 15.11
N GLU A 19 9.28 -7.39 15.79
CA GLU A 19 9.20 -7.43 17.25
C GLU A 19 10.46 -8.05 17.86
N GLU A 20 10.93 -9.18 17.32
CA GLU A 20 12.18 -9.83 17.75
C GLU A 20 13.42 -8.96 17.52
N SER A 21 13.43 -8.12 16.48
CA SER A 21 14.53 -7.19 16.21
C SER A 21 14.60 -6.06 17.23
N PHE A 22 13.46 -5.54 17.66
CA PHE A 22 13.36 -4.50 18.68
C PHE A 22 13.73 -5.01 20.08
N GLU A 23 13.35 -6.23 20.44
CA GLU A 23 13.66 -6.82 21.75
C GLU A 23 15.16 -7.07 21.95
N ASN A 24 15.91 -7.33 20.89
CA ASN A 24 17.32 -7.70 20.96
C ASN A 24 18.30 -6.52 20.89
N ASN A 25 17.84 -5.26 20.83
CA ASN A 25 18.69 -4.05 20.76
C ASN A 25 19.79 -4.12 19.65
N LYS A 26 19.59 -4.93 18.62
CA LYS A 26 20.43 -4.99 17.42
C LYS A 26 19.90 -3.97 16.42
N GLU A 27 20.80 -3.31 15.68
CA GLU A 27 20.39 -2.63 14.45
C GLU A 27 19.57 -3.64 13.63
N PRO A 28 18.32 -3.34 13.33
CA PRO A 28 17.48 -4.29 12.64
C PRO A 28 18.11 -4.60 11.28
N ASN A 29 18.46 -5.85 11.06
CA ASN A 29 18.84 -6.30 9.73
C ASN A 29 17.71 -5.95 8.76
N PRO A 30 18.02 -5.60 7.51
CA PRO A 30 16.99 -5.39 6.50
C PRO A 30 16.05 -6.61 6.48
N ILE A 31 14.75 -6.34 6.61
CA ILE A 31 13.76 -7.42 6.60
C ILE A 31 13.57 -7.87 5.18
N ASP A 32 13.87 -9.13 4.91
CA ASP A 32 13.88 -9.71 3.57
C ASP A 32 12.71 -10.70 3.41
N PHE A 33 11.55 -10.18 3.13
CA PHE A 33 10.34 -10.98 2.93
C PHE A 33 10.08 -11.34 1.46
N GLN A 34 9.16 -12.28 1.23
CA GLN A 34 8.73 -12.65 -0.12
C GLN A 34 7.67 -11.71 -0.68
N LEU A 35 7.87 -11.33 -1.93
CA LEU A 35 6.94 -10.59 -2.77
C LEU A 35 6.41 -11.47 -3.90
N GLU A 36 5.16 -11.35 -4.21
CA GLU A 36 4.62 -11.63 -5.53
C GLU A 36 4.77 -10.38 -6.38
N TRP A 37 5.14 -10.54 -7.63
CA TRP A 37 5.26 -9.43 -8.54
C TRP A 37 4.60 -9.72 -9.89
N ALA A 38 4.11 -8.67 -10.51
CA ALA A 38 3.59 -8.70 -11.86
C ALA A 38 4.11 -7.51 -12.66
N ILE A 39 4.46 -7.75 -13.91
CA ILE A 39 4.79 -6.69 -14.86
C ILE A 39 3.58 -6.49 -15.77
N ALA A 40 3.09 -5.25 -15.82
CA ALA A 40 2.00 -4.85 -16.70
C ALA A 40 2.51 -3.91 -17.78
N GLU A 41 2.22 -4.23 -19.03
CA GLU A 41 2.51 -3.38 -20.18
C GLU A 41 1.22 -3.08 -20.94
N LYS A 42 0.92 -1.78 -21.14
CA LYS A 42 -0.28 -1.32 -21.87
C LYS A 42 -1.59 -1.95 -21.38
N GLY A 43 -1.69 -2.20 -20.08
CA GLY A 43 -2.87 -2.78 -19.44
C GLY A 43 -2.96 -4.32 -19.52
N SER A 44 -1.91 -5.00 -19.96
CA SER A 44 -1.84 -6.46 -19.98
C SER A 44 -0.69 -6.96 -19.12
N ILE A 45 -0.91 -8.04 -18.39
CA ILE A 45 0.16 -8.70 -17.61
C ILE A 45 1.07 -9.46 -18.60
N VAL A 46 2.35 -9.13 -18.58
CA VAL A 46 3.38 -9.73 -19.44
C VAL A 46 4.38 -10.60 -18.69
N GLY A 47 4.42 -10.49 -17.36
CA GLY A 47 5.26 -11.32 -16.50
C GLY A 47 4.71 -11.39 -15.09
N VAL A 48 4.94 -12.50 -14.42
CA VAL A 48 4.59 -12.71 -13.01
C VAL A 48 5.64 -13.59 -12.34
N GLY A 49 5.83 -13.40 -11.05
CA GLY A 49 6.74 -14.24 -10.29
C GLY A 49 6.69 -13.99 -8.80
N ARG A 50 7.66 -14.61 -8.11
CA ARG A 50 7.90 -14.44 -6.68
C ARG A 50 9.37 -14.25 -6.45
N SER A 51 9.71 -13.33 -5.56
CA SER A 51 11.10 -13.01 -5.20
C SER A 51 11.16 -12.61 -3.74
N LYS A 52 12.33 -12.70 -3.16
CA LYS A 52 12.63 -11.93 -1.96
C LYS A 52 12.84 -10.47 -2.33
N VAL A 53 12.62 -9.57 -1.37
CA VAL A 53 12.89 -8.14 -1.57
C VAL A 53 14.34 -7.93 -2.03
N SER A 54 15.29 -8.63 -1.39
CA SER A 54 16.74 -8.54 -1.69
C SER A 54 17.13 -9.03 -3.09
N THR A 55 16.36 -9.93 -3.69
CA THR A 55 16.67 -10.52 -5.00
C THR A 55 15.76 -10.04 -6.11
N LEU A 56 14.79 -9.18 -5.82
CA LEU A 56 13.76 -8.77 -6.77
C LEU A 56 14.35 -8.29 -8.09
N LEU A 57 15.34 -7.38 -8.06
CA LEU A 57 15.92 -6.81 -9.27
C LEU A 57 16.58 -7.87 -10.14
N SER A 58 17.30 -8.82 -9.54
CA SER A 58 17.94 -9.92 -10.27
C SER A 58 16.92 -10.92 -10.83
N ASP A 59 15.85 -11.19 -10.09
CA ASP A 59 14.82 -12.16 -10.48
C ASP A 59 13.89 -11.63 -11.59
N LEU A 60 13.83 -10.30 -11.77
CA LEU A 60 13.12 -9.65 -12.88
C LEU A 60 13.82 -9.84 -14.23
N GLU A 61 15.09 -10.30 -14.23
CA GLU A 61 15.90 -10.57 -15.45
C GLU A 61 15.92 -9.42 -16.46
N LEU A 62 15.88 -8.17 -15.96
CA LEU A 62 15.90 -6.98 -16.80
C LEU A 62 17.28 -6.77 -17.44
N GLU A 63 17.33 -6.45 -18.73
CA GLU A 63 18.59 -6.14 -19.42
C GLU A 63 19.34 -4.97 -18.77
N THR A 64 18.60 -3.97 -18.28
CA THR A 64 19.17 -2.77 -17.67
C THR A 64 19.64 -2.97 -16.24
N GLN A 65 19.23 -4.03 -15.56
CA GLN A 65 19.45 -4.25 -14.12
C GLN A 65 19.12 -3.02 -13.27
N SER A 66 18.04 -2.32 -13.64
CA SER A 66 17.58 -1.07 -12.98
C SER A 66 16.07 -1.02 -12.92
N PHE A 67 15.54 -0.48 -11.79
CA PHE A 67 14.13 -0.17 -11.65
C PHE A 67 13.65 0.99 -12.53
N ASP A 68 14.59 1.78 -13.12
CA ASP A 68 14.27 2.83 -14.10
C ASP A 68 13.61 2.29 -15.38
N TYR A 69 13.60 0.98 -15.56
CA TYR A 69 12.85 0.32 -16.63
C TYR A 69 11.34 0.52 -16.50
N PHE A 70 10.84 0.70 -15.29
CA PHE A 70 9.43 0.86 -15.02
C PHE A 70 9.04 2.34 -14.99
N ASP A 71 7.91 2.66 -15.62
CA ASP A 71 7.30 4.00 -15.54
C ASP A 71 6.66 4.24 -14.15
N GLU A 72 6.25 3.15 -13.48
CA GLU A 72 5.57 3.20 -12.19
C GLU A 72 5.76 1.89 -11.42
N ILE A 73 6.01 1.99 -10.12
CA ILE A 73 6.11 0.85 -9.19
C ILE A 73 5.11 1.00 -8.08
N ALA A 74 4.21 0.02 -7.94
CA ALA A 74 3.13 0.03 -6.97
C ALA A 74 3.26 -1.12 -5.97
N LEU A 75 3.01 -0.84 -4.69
CA LEU A 75 2.88 -1.84 -3.64
C LEU A 75 1.41 -2.01 -3.26
N PHE A 76 0.89 -3.23 -3.39
CA PHE A 76 -0.47 -3.59 -2.99
C PHE A 76 -0.46 -4.31 -1.66
N LEU A 77 -1.10 -3.70 -0.66
CA LEU A 77 -1.23 -4.26 0.67
C LEU A 77 -2.48 -5.14 0.76
N HIS A 78 -2.38 -6.22 1.53
CA HIS A 78 -3.53 -7.07 1.81
C HIS A 78 -4.68 -6.29 2.44
N ALA A 79 -5.91 -6.59 2.03
CA ALA A 79 -7.11 -5.89 2.49
C ALA A 79 -7.31 -5.94 4.01
N GLU A 80 -6.77 -6.95 4.70
CA GLU A 80 -6.82 -7.08 6.16
C GLU A 80 -6.07 -6.00 6.93
N HIS A 81 -5.10 -5.32 6.29
CA HIS A 81 -4.31 -4.23 6.89
C HIS A 81 -4.87 -2.85 6.59
N VAL A 82 -5.80 -2.76 5.63
CA VAL A 82 -6.32 -1.48 5.15
C VAL A 82 -7.82 -1.42 5.38
N LEU A 83 -8.25 -0.62 6.34
CA LEU A 83 -9.67 -0.33 6.52
C LEU A 83 -10.15 0.56 5.36
N SER A 84 -11.04 0.01 4.55
CA SER A 84 -11.69 0.73 3.46
C SER A 84 -13.09 1.19 3.88
N THR A 85 -13.36 2.48 3.75
CA THR A 85 -14.67 3.03 4.10
C THR A 85 -15.04 4.19 3.17
N THR A 86 -16.30 4.58 3.20
CA THR A 86 -16.81 5.70 2.41
C THR A 86 -17.57 6.65 3.31
N LYS A 87 -17.25 7.94 3.23
CA LYS A 87 -17.94 8.99 3.99
C LYS A 87 -18.49 10.05 3.06
N LYS A 88 -19.72 10.50 3.33
CA LYS A 88 -20.34 11.65 2.65
C LYS A 88 -20.49 12.79 3.65
N LEU A 89 -19.79 13.87 3.42
CA LEU A 89 -19.78 15.03 4.30
C LEU A 89 -20.54 16.22 3.66
N PRO A 90 -21.37 16.91 4.44
CA PRO A 90 -22.15 18.05 3.97
C PRO A 90 -21.28 19.32 3.92
N ALA A 91 -20.27 19.33 3.05
CA ALA A 91 -19.36 20.47 2.89
C ALA A 91 -19.37 20.99 1.46
N LYS A 92 -19.13 22.31 1.31
CA LYS A 92 -19.27 23.01 0.04
C LYS A 92 -18.03 22.90 -0.87
N ASN A 93 -16.89 22.55 -0.32
CA ASN A 93 -15.64 22.43 -1.09
C ASN A 93 -14.74 21.32 -0.54
N ALA A 94 -13.80 20.86 -1.37
CA ALA A 94 -12.88 19.77 -1.04
C ALA A 94 -12.01 20.06 0.20
N SER A 95 -11.60 21.32 0.41
CA SER A 95 -10.76 21.68 1.57
C SER A 95 -11.52 21.51 2.89
N GLN A 96 -12.81 21.87 2.92
CA GLN A 96 -13.65 21.63 4.11
C GLN A 96 -13.87 20.15 4.36
N ILE A 97 -14.10 19.35 3.30
CA ILE A 97 -14.23 17.91 3.41
C ILE A 97 -12.94 17.32 4.00
N LYS A 98 -11.77 17.69 3.44
CA LYS A 98 -10.47 17.18 3.91
C LYS A 98 -10.22 17.48 5.38
N LYS A 99 -10.63 18.66 5.86
CA LYS A 99 -10.47 19.05 7.27
C LYS A 99 -11.45 18.34 8.20
N ALA A 100 -12.67 18.08 7.75
CA ALA A 100 -13.71 17.43 8.56
C ALA A 100 -13.61 15.89 8.54
N LEU A 101 -12.93 15.33 7.54
CA LEU A 101 -12.88 13.89 7.32
C LEU A 101 -12.27 13.11 8.50
N PRO A 102 -11.14 13.51 9.11
CA PRO A 102 -10.59 12.79 10.27
C PRO A 102 -11.63 12.67 11.41
N PHE A 103 -12.30 13.74 11.77
CA PHE A 103 -13.33 13.73 12.82
C PHE A 103 -14.52 12.80 12.48
N ALA A 104 -14.92 12.76 11.22
CA ALA A 104 -16.00 11.87 10.79
C ALA A 104 -15.58 10.39 10.73
N LEU A 105 -14.30 10.12 10.63
CA LEU A 105 -13.75 8.76 10.64
C LEU A 105 -13.51 8.26 12.07
N GLU A 106 -13.12 9.15 12.98
CA GLU A 106 -12.80 8.85 14.38
C GLU A 106 -13.94 8.12 15.11
N GLU A 107 -15.21 8.49 14.84
CA GLU A 107 -16.38 7.82 15.40
C GLU A 107 -16.47 6.31 15.08
N GLY A 108 -15.80 5.87 14.02
CA GLY A 108 -15.77 4.46 13.59
C GLY A 108 -14.49 3.72 13.94
N LEU A 109 -13.53 4.38 14.56
CA LEU A 109 -12.25 3.78 14.94
C LEU A 109 -12.24 3.47 16.46
N THR A 110 -11.52 2.43 16.83
CA THR A 110 -11.37 2.02 18.23
C THR A 110 -10.17 2.66 18.92
N GLU A 111 -9.32 3.30 18.15
CA GLU A 111 -8.06 3.93 18.58
C GLU A 111 -8.03 5.38 18.07
N ASP A 112 -7.10 6.17 18.61
CA ASP A 112 -6.93 7.58 18.27
C ASP A 112 -6.63 7.75 16.77
N ILE A 113 -7.29 8.72 16.13
CA ILE A 113 -7.14 9.00 14.71
C ILE A 113 -5.71 9.39 14.33
N GLU A 114 -4.93 9.92 15.27
CA GLU A 114 -3.56 10.39 15.04
C GLU A 114 -2.58 9.25 14.71
N ILE A 115 -2.89 8.01 15.11
CA ILE A 115 -2.03 6.86 14.79
C ILE A 115 -2.27 6.31 13.37
N PHE A 116 -3.26 6.85 12.65
CA PHE A 116 -3.63 6.37 11.34
C PHE A 116 -3.20 7.30 10.21
N HIS A 117 -2.67 6.70 9.15
CA HIS A 117 -2.56 7.33 7.84
C HIS A 117 -3.90 7.20 7.11
N ILE A 118 -4.40 8.33 6.57
CA ILE A 118 -5.66 8.38 5.83
C ILE A 118 -5.38 8.83 4.41
N ALA A 119 -5.61 7.95 3.46
CA ALA A 119 -5.61 8.27 2.04
C ALA A 119 -7.05 8.37 1.51
N THR A 120 -7.27 9.21 0.51
CA THR A 120 -8.59 9.41 -0.10
C THR A 120 -8.48 9.48 -1.61
N ASP A 121 -9.54 9.06 -2.28
CA ASP A 121 -9.74 9.37 -3.68
C ASP A 121 -9.90 10.88 -3.89
N THR A 122 -10.01 11.31 -5.15
CA THR A 122 -10.30 12.71 -5.48
C THR A 122 -11.59 13.16 -4.81
N ILE A 123 -11.47 14.12 -3.90
CA ILE A 123 -12.60 14.65 -3.13
C ILE A 123 -13.47 15.53 -4.03
N LYS A 124 -14.73 15.13 -4.22
CA LYS A 124 -15.75 15.89 -4.96
C LYS A 124 -16.86 16.31 -4.01
N PRO A 125 -17.15 17.63 -3.86
CA PRO A 125 -18.24 18.11 -3.03
C PRO A 125 -19.59 17.49 -3.43
N GLY A 126 -20.36 17.07 -2.42
CA GLY A 126 -21.67 16.43 -2.65
C GLY A 126 -21.62 14.94 -2.97
N SER A 127 -20.46 14.40 -3.30
CA SER A 127 -20.25 12.96 -3.56
C SER A 127 -19.65 12.25 -2.33
N PRO A 128 -19.87 10.95 -2.19
CA PRO A 128 -19.14 10.15 -1.22
C PRO A 128 -17.63 10.16 -1.51
N THR A 129 -16.81 10.21 -0.46
CA THR A 129 -15.35 10.12 -0.53
C THR A 129 -14.93 8.75 0.00
N ARG A 130 -14.23 7.99 -0.81
CA ARG A 130 -13.60 6.74 -0.36
C ARG A 130 -12.36 7.07 0.44
N CYS A 131 -12.18 6.34 1.53
CA CYS A 131 -11.05 6.46 2.44
C CYS A 131 -10.38 5.09 2.60
N ARG A 132 -9.06 5.11 2.62
CA ARG A 132 -8.19 4.00 2.99
C ARG A 132 -7.46 4.41 4.25
N ILE A 133 -7.55 3.59 5.28
CA ILE A 133 -7.04 3.89 6.61
C ILE A 133 -6.13 2.76 7.03
N ILE A 134 -4.90 3.08 7.41
CA ILE A 134 -3.90 2.13 7.87
C ILE A 134 -3.13 2.74 9.03
N LYS A 135 -2.70 1.97 10.00
CA LYS A 135 -1.81 2.48 11.06
C LYS A 135 -0.47 2.92 10.47
N HIS A 136 0.11 4.00 10.99
CA HIS A 136 1.43 4.48 10.55
C HIS A 136 2.49 3.39 10.71
N ASP A 137 2.50 2.68 11.81
CA ASP A 137 3.46 1.61 12.08
C ASP A 137 3.31 0.44 11.08
N ASP A 138 2.07 0.06 10.74
CA ASP A 138 1.82 -0.96 9.74
C ASP A 138 2.29 -0.50 8.34
N LEU A 139 2.02 0.75 7.97
CA LEU A 139 2.49 1.33 6.71
C LEU A 139 4.01 1.37 6.62
N ASP A 140 4.68 1.78 7.70
CA ASP A 140 6.14 1.83 7.76
C ASP A 140 6.76 0.42 7.72
N THR A 141 6.11 -0.57 8.32
CA THR A 141 6.49 -1.98 8.24
C THR A 141 6.64 -2.46 6.80
N TRP A 142 5.71 -2.07 5.91
CA TRP A 142 5.75 -2.46 4.50
C TRP A 142 6.70 -1.61 3.66
N ARG A 143 6.85 -0.34 3.98
CA ARG A 143 7.70 0.59 3.21
C ARG A 143 9.18 0.43 3.51
N ARG A 144 9.52 0.12 4.77
CA ARG A 144 10.90 0.06 5.22
C ARG A 144 11.75 -0.92 4.42
N PRO A 145 11.35 -2.19 4.22
CA PRO A 145 12.15 -3.14 3.45
C PRO A 145 12.40 -2.69 2.00
N LEU A 146 11.38 -2.10 1.33
CA LEU A 146 11.58 -1.56 -0.02
C LEU A 146 12.66 -0.46 -0.01
N ARG A 147 12.62 0.43 0.96
CA ARG A 147 13.62 1.49 1.10
C ARG A 147 15.01 0.94 1.45
N ASP A 148 15.10 -0.06 2.33
CA ASP A 148 16.36 -0.64 2.78
C ASP A 148 17.08 -1.40 1.63
N PHE A 149 16.34 -1.83 0.60
CA PHE A 149 16.86 -2.45 -0.63
C PHE A 149 16.80 -1.54 -1.86
N ASP A 150 16.65 -0.23 -1.66
CA ASP A 150 16.62 0.78 -2.74
C ASP A 150 15.57 0.50 -3.83
N ILE A 151 14.46 -0.12 -3.47
CA ILE A 151 13.34 -0.36 -4.38
C ILE A 151 12.43 0.88 -4.37
N PRO A 152 12.31 1.61 -5.48
CA PRO A 152 11.40 2.74 -5.56
C PRO A 152 9.94 2.25 -5.45
N CYS A 153 9.09 3.08 -4.84
CA CYS A 153 7.67 2.80 -4.73
C CYS A 153 6.91 4.12 -4.92
N ASP A 154 6.25 4.25 -6.04
CA ASP A 154 5.56 5.48 -6.44
C ASP A 154 4.25 5.64 -5.67
N PHE A 155 3.53 4.54 -5.45
CA PHE A 155 2.34 4.55 -4.61
C PHE A 155 2.09 3.22 -3.90
N ILE A 156 1.26 3.30 -2.84
CA ILE A 156 0.78 2.14 -2.09
C ILE A 156 -0.74 2.14 -2.15
N ALA A 157 -1.32 0.99 -2.47
CA ALA A 157 -2.76 0.80 -2.57
C ALA A 157 -3.20 -0.44 -1.79
N ALA A 158 -4.48 -0.58 -1.52
CA ALA A 158 -5.04 -1.83 -1.02
C ALA A 158 -5.29 -2.79 -2.19
N GLU A 159 -5.07 -4.09 -1.99
CA GLU A 159 -5.39 -5.08 -3.03
C GLU A 159 -6.87 -5.07 -3.42
N SER A 160 -7.76 -4.65 -2.51
CA SER A 160 -9.18 -4.45 -2.80
C SER A 160 -9.44 -3.38 -3.87
N ASP A 161 -8.48 -2.48 -4.11
CA ASP A 161 -8.61 -1.45 -5.14
C ASP A 161 -8.38 -2.00 -6.56
N LEU A 162 -7.82 -3.21 -6.67
CA LEU A 162 -7.69 -3.94 -7.93
C LEU A 162 -8.99 -4.61 -8.38
N LEU A 163 -9.94 -4.78 -7.45
CA LEU A 163 -11.24 -5.32 -7.77
C LEU A 163 -12.08 -4.24 -8.45
N GLU A 164 -12.53 -4.50 -9.67
CA GLU A 164 -13.54 -3.64 -10.31
C GLU A 164 -14.78 -3.60 -9.42
N GLU A 165 -15.32 -2.41 -9.20
CA GLU A 165 -16.65 -2.29 -8.62
C GLU A 165 -17.66 -2.88 -9.61
N GLU A 166 -18.02 -4.13 -9.41
CA GLU A 166 -19.33 -4.56 -9.90
C GLU A 166 -20.36 -3.69 -9.20
N VAL A 167 -20.96 -2.79 -9.95
CA VAL A 167 -22.15 -2.04 -9.52
C VAL A 167 -23.18 -3.13 -9.19
N GLY A 168 -23.28 -3.44 -7.89
CA GLY A 168 -24.21 -4.45 -7.43
C GLY A 168 -25.59 -4.10 -7.88
N VAL A 169 -26.11 -4.87 -8.81
CA VAL A 169 -27.53 -4.91 -9.11
C VAL A 169 -28.16 -5.64 -7.92
N CYS A 170 -28.68 -4.89 -6.97
CA CYS A 170 -29.61 -5.40 -5.97
C CYS A 170 -30.97 -5.61 -6.59
#